data_64c7fe714b9b01313a502542f25a28f2
#
_entry.id   64c7fe714b9b01313a502542f25a28f2
#
_cell.length_a   1.000
_cell.length_b   1.000
_cell.length_c   1.000
_cell.angle_alpha   90.00
_cell.angle_beta   90.00
_cell.angle_gamma   90.00
#
_symmetry.space_group_name_H-M   'P 1'
#
loop_
_entity.id
_entity.type
_entity.pdbx_description
1 polymer ?
#
loop_
_entity_poly.entity_id
_entity_poly.type
_entity_poly.pdbx_seq_one_letter_code
_entity_poly.pdbx_strand_id
1 'polypeptide(L)' 'VGEEAASRLLKQAGGSVKTAIVMQLGGVDADQARRALEETGGWVGPAIQKLKV' A
#
# COMPACT_ATOMS: atom_id res chain seq x y z
N VAL A 1 -16.80 -8.96 7.55
CA VAL A 1 -16.52 -7.58 7.29
C VAL A 1 -15.04 -7.37 6.98
N GLY A 2 -14.13 -7.84 7.86
CA GLY A 2 -12.71 -7.68 7.65
C GLY A 2 -12.16 -8.45 6.45
N GLU A 3 -12.69 -9.63 6.19
CA GLU A 3 -12.19 -10.47 5.12
C GLU A 3 -12.47 -9.89 3.74
N GLU A 4 -13.65 -9.33 3.54
CA GLU A 4 -14.00 -8.74 2.26
C GLU A 4 -13.17 -7.49 1.97
N ALA A 5 -12.96 -6.66 2.98
CA ALA A 5 -12.15 -5.46 2.82
C ALA A 5 -10.70 -5.82 2.51
N ALA A 6 -10.15 -6.82 3.21
CA ALA A 6 -8.80 -7.28 2.96
C ALA A 6 -8.65 -7.87 1.56
N SER A 7 -9.63 -8.65 1.12
CA SER A 7 -9.61 -9.23 -0.22
C SER A 7 -9.64 -8.17 -1.31
N ARG A 8 -10.45 -7.13 -1.12
CA ARG A 8 -10.51 -6.02 -2.08
C ARG A 8 -9.20 -5.27 -2.16
N LEU A 9 -8.62 -4.98 -1.00
CA LEU A 9 -7.33 -4.28 -0.95
C LEU A 9 -6.25 -5.09 -1.64
N LEU A 10 -6.23 -6.40 -1.40
CA LEU A 10 -5.25 -7.27 -2.02
C LEU A 10 -5.40 -7.31 -3.53
N LYS A 11 -6.64 -7.34 -4.02
CA LYS A 11 -6.90 -7.31 -5.46
C LYS A 11 -6.46 -6.00 -6.07
N GLN A 12 -6.77 -4.88 -5.44
CA GLN A 12 -6.37 -3.56 -5.91
C GLN A 12 -4.85 -3.41 -5.92
N ALA A 13 -4.20 -4.04 -4.97
CA ALA A 13 -2.75 -4.00 -4.85
C ALA A 13 -2.04 -4.99 -5.77
N GLY A 14 -2.76 -5.72 -6.61
CA GLY A 14 -2.17 -6.70 -7.51
C GLY A 14 -1.61 -7.91 -6.77
N GLY A 15 -2.18 -8.26 -5.62
CA GLY A 15 -1.76 -9.40 -4.83
C GLY A 15 -0.62 -9.11 -3.85
N SER A 16 -0.15 -7.87 -3.78
CA SER A 16 0.95 -7.51 -2.88
C SER A 16 0.41 -7.05 -1.53
N VAL A 17 0.78 -7.76 -0.47
CA VAL A 17 0.37 -7.39 0.89
C VAL A 17 0.98 -6.04 1.29
N LYS A 18 2.23 -5.82 0.95
CA LYS A 18 2.91 -4.55 1.27
C LYS A 18 2.21 -3.37 0.61
N THR A 19 1.86 -3.51 -0.66
CA THR A 19 1.14 -2.46 -1.38
C THR A 19 -0.20 -2.19 -0.75
N ALA A 20 -0.93 -3.24 -0.35
CA ALA A 20 -2.22 -3.08 0.31
C ALA A 20 -2.10 -2.31 1.63
N ILE A 21 -1.08 -2.61 2.41
CA ILE A 21 -0.84 -1.92 3.68
C ILE A 21 -0.55 -0.44 3.43
N VAL A 22 0.29 -0.13 2.45
CA VAL A 22 0.63 1.26 2.12
C VAL A 22 -0.60 2.01 1.63
N MET A 23 -1.43 1.37 0.80
CA MET A 23 -2.67 1.98 0.34
C MET A 23 -3.59 2.34 1.50
N GLN A 24 -3.75 1.44 2.45
CA GLN A 24 -4.66 1.64 3.56
C GLN A 24 -4.13 2.69 4.55
N LEU A 25 -2.89 2.57 4.94
CA LEU A 25 -2.29 3.47 5.93
C LEU A 25 -1.90 4.81 5.34
N GLY A 26 -1.51 4.83 4.07
CA GLY A 26 -1.15 6.07 3.39
C GLY A 26 -2.32 6.80 2.74
N GLY A 27 -3.47 6.13 2.61
CA GLY A 27 -4.64 6.71 1.98
C GLY A 27 -4.44 7.01 0.51
N VAL A 28 -3.70 6.17 -0.19
CA VAL A 28 -3.37 6.38 -1.61
C VAL A 28 -3.80 5.17 -2.44
N ASP A 29 -3.77 5.31 -3.77
CA ASP A 29 -4.10 4.22 -4.67
C ASP A 29 -2.92 3.26 -4.87
N ALA A 30 -3.16 2.18 -5.64
CA ALA A 30 -2.14 1.15 -5.85
C ALA A 30 -0.91 1.68 -6.55
N ASP A 31 -1.07 2.58 -7.52
CA ASP A 31 0.06 3.11 -8.27
C ASP A 31 0.98 3.94 -7.37
N GLN A 32 0.40 4.81 -6.54
CA GLN A 32 1.17 5.62 -5.62
C GLN A 32 1.83 4.76 -4.55
N ALA A 33 1.13 3.76 -4.05
CA ALA A 33 1.68 2.85 -3.06
C ALA A 33 2.88 2.10 -3.61
N ARG A 34 2.77 1.59 -4.84
CA ARG A 34 3.88 0.88 -5.47
C ARG A 34 5.09 1.78 -5.69
N ARG A 35 4.86 3.01 -6.14
CA ARG A 35 5.94 3.96 -6.33
C ARG A 35 6.67 4.25 -5.03
N ALA A 36 5.92 4.49 -3.96
CA ALA A 36 6.50 4.75 -2.65
C ALA A 36 7.34 3.56 -2.18
N LEU A 37 6.84 2.34 -2.40
CA LEU A 37 7.58 1.14 -2.04
C LEU A 37 8.85 0.99 -2.87
N GLU A 38 8.77 1.26 -4.18
CA GLU A 38 9.94 1.18 -5.04
C GLU A 38 11.01 2.18 -4.62
N GLU A 39 10.62 3.40 -4.29
CA GLU A 39 11.54 4.44 -3.86
C GLU A 39 12.21 4.13 -2.53
N THR A 40 11.56 3.35 -1.68
CA THR A 40 12.10 2.97 -0.37
C THR A 40 12.67 1.57 -0.32
N GLY A 41 12.78 0.91 -1.47
CA GLY A 41 13.33 -0.44 -1.53
C GLY A 41 12.43 -1.50 -0.92
N GLY A 42 11.13 -1.25 -0.87
CA GLY A 42 10.16 -2.21 -0.35
C GLY A 42 9.84 -2.04 1.13
N TRP A 43 10.30 -0.96 1.75
CA TRP A 43 10.04 -0.72 3.17
C TRP A 43 8.73 0.03 3.35
N VAL A 44 7.79 -0.60 4.08
CA VAL A 44 6.45 -0.05 4.28
C VAL A 44 6.47 1.22 5.14
N GLY A 45 7.23 1.21 6.24
CA GLY A 45 7.30 2.36 7.14
C GLY A 45 7.73 3.64 6.44
N PRO A 46 8.91 3.65 5.80
CA PRO A 46 9.36 4.83 5.05
C PRO A 46 8.44 5.19 3.89
N ALA A 47 7.83 4.19 3.24
CA ALA A 47 6.89 4.46 2.14
C ALA A 47 5.70 5.27 2.63
N ILE A 48 5.14 4.90 3.77
CA ILE A 48 4.00 5.61 4.35
C ILE A 48 4.40 7.02 4.77
N GLN A 49 5.55 7.18 5.38
CA GLN A 49 6.05 8.50 5.76
C GLN A 49 6.24 9.41 4.56
N LYS A 50 6.74 8.86 3.47
CA LYS A 50 6.93 9.60 2.24
C LYS A 50 5.61 10.13 1.69
N LEU A 51 4.55 9.33 1.82
CA LEU A 51 3.22 9.71 1.34
C LEU A 51 2.54 10.74 2.23
N LYS A 52 2.95 10.83 3.48
CA LYS A 52 2.36 11.80 4.42
C LYS A 52 2.94 13.21 4.32
N VAL A 53 3.98 13.37 3.59
CA VAL A 53 4.59 14.68 3.35
C VAL A 53 3.89 15.43 2.18
#